data_5d081c7fa799335a14e65ebcdb8b5e7b
#
_entry.id   5d081c7fa799335a14e65ebcdb8b5e7b
#
_cell.length_a   1.000
_cell.length_b   1.000
_cell.length_c   1.000
_cell.angle_alpha   90.00
_cell.angle_beta   90.00
_cell.angle_gamma   90.00
#
_symmetry.space_group_name_H-M   'P 1'
#
loop_
_entity.id
_entity.type
_entity.pdbx_description
1 polymer ?
#
loop_
_entity_poly.entity_id
_entity_poly.type
_entity_poly.pdbx_seq_one_letter_code
_entity_poly.pdbx_strand_id
1 'polypeptide(L)'
;ITKDGVTVAKEIELEDRFQNMGAQMVKEVASKTNDQAGDGTTTATVLAQAIINVGLKNVTAGANPMDLKRGIDKAVAAVVANLKEQSTEVGEDYSKVEQVGTISANNDAFIGKLIADAMSKVKKEGVITVEEAKGTATEVKVVEGMQFDRGYISPYFMTNPDKMEAVLDTPYILITDKKI
;
A
#
# COMPACT_ATOMS: atom_id res chain seq x y z
N ILE A 1 -11.29 -0.25 -16.12
CA ILE A 1 -10.26 0.77 -16.41
C ILE A 1 -9.67 1.19 -15.08
N THR A 2 -8.37 1.04 -14.93
CA THR A 2 -7.65 1.47 -13.72
C THR A 2 -6.50 2.42 -14.09
N LYS A 3 -6.12 3.29 -13.14
CA LYS A 3 -4.93 4.14 -13.22
C LYS A 3 -3.84 3.70 -12.21
N ASP A 4 -4.12 2.65 -11.46
CA ASP A 4 -3.20 2.08 -10.48
C ASP A 4 -2.09 1.29 -11.17
N GLY A 5 -0.83 1.72 -10.94
CA GLY A 5 0.34 1.14 -11.59
C GLY A 5 0.61 -0.32 -11.21
N VAL A 6 0.33 -0.72 -9.97
CA VAL A 6 0.53 -2.12 -9.55
C VAL A 6 -0.48 -3.05 -10.20
N THR A 7 -1.73 -2.63 -10.32
CA THR A 7 -2.77 -3.41 -10.99
C THR A 7 -2.44 -3.58 -12.47
N VAL A 8 -2.03 -2.50 -13.15
CA VAL A 8 -1.57 -2.57 -14.54
C VAL A 8 -0.35 -3.49 -14.69
N ALA A 9 0.63 -3.38 -13.80
CA ALA A 9 1.83 -4.21 -13.85
C ALA A 9 1.51 -5.71 -13.69
N LYS A 10 0.57 -6.07 -12.83
CA LYS A 10 0.17 -7.46 -12.58
C LYS A 10 -0.43 -8.14 -13.82
N GLU A 11 -1.10 -7.39 -14.67
CA GLU A 11 -1.74 -7.92 -15.89
C GLU A 11 -0.77 -8.09 -17.08
N ILE A 12 0.48 -7.64 -16.97
CA ILE A 12 1.44 -7.74 -18.06
C ILE A 12 1.99 -9.16 -18.13
N GLU A 13 1.71 -9.86 -19.24
CA GLU A 13 2.29 -11.14 -19.62
C GLU A 13 2.87 -11.05 -21.03
N LEU A 14 4.08 -11.59 -21.21
CA LEU A 14 4.77 -11.60 -22.48
C LEU A 14 4.87 -13.04 -23.01
N GLU A 15 4.72 -13.20 -24.33
CA GLU A 15 4.75 -14.51 -25.00
C GLU A 15 6.13 -15.18 -24.88
N ASP A 16 7.19 -14.39 -25.03
CA ASP A 16 8.56 -14.90 -24.88
C ASP A 16 8.89 -15.18 -23.42
N ARG A 17 9.30 -16.41 -23.13
CA ARG A 17 9.56 -16.88 -21.78
C ARG A 17 10.65 -16.05 -21.06
N PHE A 18 11.71 -15.68 -21.76
CA PHE A 18 12.81 -14.93 -21.14
C PHE A 18 12.42 -13.48 -20.88
N GLN A 19 11.73 -12.88 -21.84
CA GLN A 19 11.17 -11.52 -21.65
C GLN A 19 10.16 -11.50 -20.50
N ASN A 20 9.32 -12.54 -20.40
CA ASN A 20 8.35 -12.64 -19.32
C ASN A 20 9.01 -12.80 -17.94
N MET A 21 10.13 -13.51 -17.85
CA MET A 21 10.93 -13.56 -16.61
C MET A 21 11.38 -12.15 -16.17
N GLY A 22 11.86 -11.33 -17.11
CA GLY A 22 12.20 -9.93 -16.84
C GLY A 22 10.99 -9.11 -16.40
N ALA A 23 9.84 -9.27 -17.06
CA ALA A 23 8.60 -8.61 -16.70
C ALA A 23 8.16 -8.97 -15.27
N GLN A 24 8.27 -10.25 -14.86
CA GLN A 24 7.94 -10.68 -13.50
C GLN A 24 8.84 -10.00 -12.44
N MET A 25 10.13 -9.84 -12.72
CA MET A 25 11.03 -9.11 -11.81
C MET A 25 10.63 -7.63 -11.65
N VAL A 26 10.21 -6.99 -12.73
CA VAL A 26 9.74 -5.59 -12.67
C VAL A 26 8.39 -5.48 -11.96
N LYS A 27 7.48 -6.44 -12.14
CA LYS A 27 6.22 -6.51 -11.37
C LYS A 27 6.47 -6.55 -9.86
N GLU A 28 7.52 -7.23 -9.44
CA GLU A 28 7.88 -7.31 -8.02
C GLU A 28 8.24 -5.94 -7.44
N VAL A 29 8.86 -5.06 -8.22
CA VAL A 29 9.14 -3.67 -7.79
C VAL A 29 7.84 -2.92 -7.49
N ALA A 30 6.88 -2.98 -8.41
CA ALA A 30 5.57 -2.33 -8.20
C ALA A 30 4.83 -2.90 -6.98
N SER A 31 4.82 -4.24 -6.82
CA SER A 31 4.17 -4.92 -5.71
C SER A 31 4.79 -4.54 -4.36
N LYS A 32 6.12 -4.60 -4.23
CA LYS A 32 6.82 -4.20 -2.99
C LYS A 32 6.61 -2.73 -2.64
N THR A 33 6.57 -1.86 -3.64
CA THR A 33 6.29 -0.43 -3.41
C THR A 33 4.89 -0.24 -2.89
N ASN A 34 3.90 -0.94 -3.47
CA ASN A 34 2.53 -0.91 -3.00
C ASN A 34 2.39 -1.42 -1.56
N ASP A 35 3.05 -2.53 -1.23
CA ASP A 35 2.97 -3.12 0.11
C ASP A 35 3.60 -2.23 1.19
N GLN A 36 4.61 -1.43 0.84
CA GLN A 36 5.33 -0.58 1.78
C GLN A 36 4.75 0.83 1.90
N ALA A 37 4.28 1.41 0.80
CA ALA A 37 3.88 2.81 0.75
C ALA A 37 2.44 3.03 0.24
N GLY A 38 1.84 2.06 -0.44
CA GLY A 38 0.51 2.19 -1.03
C GLY A 38 0.43 3.16 -2.22
N ASP A 39 1.54 3.79 -2.58
CA ASP A 39 1.63 4.79 -3.65
C ASP A 39 3.03 4.78 -4.30
N GLY A 40 3.18 5.47 -5.43
CA GLY A 40 4.46 5.60 -6.13
C GLY A 40 4.87 4.38 -6.96
N THR A 41 3.98 3.44 -7.21
CA THR A 41 4.27 2.19 -7.93
C THR A 41 4.77 2.42 -9.35
N THR A 42 4.19 3.36 -10.08
CA THR A 42 4.62 3.76 -11.42
C THR A 42 6.00 4.43 -11.39
N THR A 43 6.23 5.35 -10.44
CA THR A 43 7.52 6.02 -10.25
C THR A 43 8.63 5.01 -9.95
N ALA A 44 8.38 4.06 -9.05
CA ALA A 44 9.33 3.00 -8.72
C ALA A 44 9.68 2.13 -9.94
N THR A 45 8.68 1.81 -10.77
CA THR A 45 8.88 1.03 -12.00
C THR A 45 9.73 1.78 -13.01
N VAL A 46 9.49 3.08 -13.22
CA VAL A 46 10.29 3.94 -14.11
C VAL A 46 11.73 4.08 -13.62
N LEU A 47 11.92 4.26 -12.30
CA LEU A 47 13.27 4.29 -11.70
C LEU A 47 14.00 2.96 -11.86
N ALA A 48 13.32 1.83 -11.65
CA ALA A 48 13.90 0.51 -11.87
C ALA A 48 14.35 0.33 -13.33
N GLN A 49 13.52 0.73 -14.31
CA GLN A 49 13.88 0.73 -15.71
C GLN A 49 15.15 1.55 -15.99
N ALA A 50 15.22 2.76 -15.45
CA ALA A 50 16.38 3.65 -15.64
C ALA A 50 17.66 3.04 -15.06
N ILE A 51 17.58 2.50 -13.82
CA ILE A 51 18.71 1.84 -13.14
C ILE A 51 19.18 0.62 -13.92
N ILE A 52 18.25 -0.23 -14.38
CA ILE A 52 18.57 -1.42 -15.16
C ILE A 52 19.25 -1.04 -16.49
N ASN A 53 18.72 -0.05 -17.22
CA ASN A 53 19.26 0.35 -18.49
C ASN A 53 20.68 0.92 -18.38
N VAL A 54 20.95 1.72 -17.35
CA VAL A 54 22.30 2.25 -17.09
C VAL A 54 23.22 1.17 -16.58
N GLY A 55 22.75 0.34 -15.66
CA GLY A 55 23.52 -0.77 -15.10
C GLY A 55 23.94 -1.78 -16.18
N LEU A 56 23.04 -2.15 -17.06
CA LEU A 56 23.29 -3.09 -18.13
C LEU A 56 24.37 -2.59 -19.11
N LYS A 57 24.36 -1.29 -19.41
CA LYS A 57 25.44 -0.68 -20.24
C LYS A 57 26.80 -0.80 -19.59
N ASN A 58 26.89 -0.64 -18.29
CA ASN A 58 28.15 -0.79 -17.55
C ASN A 58 28.63 -2.26 -17.52
N VAL A 59 27.71 -3.20 -17.31
CA VAL A 59 28.03 -4.62 -17.30
C VAL A 59 28.49 -5.09 -18.68
N THR A 60 27.82 -4.68 -19.75
CA THR A 60 28.22 -4.99 -21.12
C THR A 60 29.56 -4.36 -21.51
N ALA A 61 29.93 -3.25 -20.88
CA ALA A 61 31.25 -2.61 -21.01
C ALA A 61 32.34 -3.29 -20.17
N GLY A 62 32.03 -4.37 -19.46
CA GLY A 62 32.98 -5.17 -18.68
C GLY A 62 33.05 -4.87 -17.19
N ALA A 63 32.15 -4.03 -16.66
CA ALA A 63 32.08 -3.79 -15.23
C ALA A 63 31.59 -5.05 -14.47
N ASN A 64 32.17 -5.31 -13.30
CA ASN A 64 31.74 -6.41 -12.45
C ASN A 64 30.34 -6.14 -11.88
N PRO A 65 29.34 -7.01 -12.11
CA PRO A 65 27.97 -6.83 -11.62
C PRO A 65 27.87 -6.72 -10.09
N MET A 66 28.75 -7.45 -9.36
CA MET A 66 28.75 -7.41 -7.89
C MET A 66 29.29 -6.09 -7.34
N ASP A 67 30.27 -5.48 -8.01
CA ASP A 67 30.76 -4.16 -7.64
C ASP A 67 29.74 -3.08 -7.98
N LEU A 68 29.06 -3.21 -9.11
CA LEU A 68 27.94 -2.36 -9.47
C LEU A 68 26.81 -2.41 -8.41
N LYS A 69 26.44 -3.63 -7.98
CA LYS A 69 25.46 -3.81 -6.90
C LYS A 69 25.89 -3.09 -5.62
N ARG A 70 27.14 -3.27 -5.18
CA ARG A 70 27.67 -2.56 -3.98
C ARG A 70 27.60 -1.05 -4.12
N GLY A 71 27.85 -0.54 -5.34
CA GLY A 71 27.72 0.90 -5.65
C GLY A 71 26.27 1.38 -5.55
N ILE A 72 25.33 0.60 -6.09
CA ILE A 72 23.89 0.88 -6.00
C ILE A 72 23.44 0.88 -4.53
N ASP A 73 23.81 -0.11 -3.74
CA ASP A 73 23.46 -0.20 -2.32
C ASP A 73 23.90 1.05 -1.53
N LYS A 74 25.13 1.52 -1.78
CA LYS A 74 25.67 2.77 -1.16
C LYS A 74 24.90 4.00 -1.64
N ALA A 75 24.61 4.10 -2.92
CA ALA A 75 23.85 5.21 -3.49
C ALA A 75 22.43 5.26 -2.92
N VAL A 76 21.75 4.12 -2.82
CA VAL A 76 20.40 4.02 -2.23
C VAL A 76 20.42 4.52 -0.78
N ALA A 77 21.39 4.10 0.03
CA ALA A 77 21.51 4.56 1.42
C ALA A 77 21.65 6.09 1.51
N ALA A 78 22.49 6.70 0.67
CA ALA A 78 22.69 8.13 0.62
C ALA A 78 21.44 8.89 0.13
N VAL A 79 20.79 8.38 -0.92
CA VAL A 79 19.55 8.97 -1.46
C VAL A 79 18.43 8.92 -0.43
N VAL A 80 18.24 7.79 0.25
CA VAL A 80 17.19 7.65 1.29
C VAL A 80 17.44 8.60 2.45
N ALA A 81 18.69 8.76 2.89
CA ALA A 81 19.04 9.73 3.94
C ALA A 81 18.68 11.17 3.51
N ASN A 82 19.06 11.55 2.30
CA ASN A 82 18.76 12.89 1.77
C ASN A 82 17.24 13.12 1.58
N LEU A 83 16.50 12.11 1.12
CA LEU A 83 15.04 12.19 1.01
C LEU A 83 14.37 12.38 2.38
N LYS A 84 14.88 11.74 3.43
CA LYS A 84 14.37 11.95 4.80
C LYS A 84 14.59 13.39 5.27
N GLU A 85 15.71 13.99 4.94
CA GLU A 85 15.99 15.40 5.29
C GLU A 85 15.06 16.37 4.54
N GLN A 86 14.69 16.04 3.29
CA GLN A 86 13.79 16.86 2.49
C GLN A 86 12.31 16.62 2.79
N SER A 87 11.98 15.50 3.43
CA SER A 87 10.58 15.15 3.69
C SER A 87 9.96 16.07 4.74
N THR A 88 8.69 16.38 4.55
CA THR A 88 7.88 17.14 5.50
C THR A 88 6.89 16.20 6.17
N GLU A 89 6.91 16.14 7.48
CA GLU A 89 5.95 15.35 8.23
C GLU A 89 4.53 15.91 8.07
N VAL A 90 3.58 15.03 7.85
CA VAL A 90 2.15 15.37 7.75
C VAL A 90 1.60 15.72 9.13
N GLY A 91 2.00 14.98 10.17
CA GLY A 91 1.57 15.20 11.55
C GLY A 91 0.04 15.14 11.70
N GLU A 92 -0.50 16.11 12.42
CA GLU A 92 -1.95 16.28 12.64
C GLU A 92 -2.59 17.33 11.71
N ASP A 93 -1.88 17.71 10.65
CA ASP A 93 -2.38 18.68 9.68
C ASP A 93 -3.26 17.97 8.63
N TYR A 94 -4.57 18.03 8.86
CA TYR A 94 -5.55 17.40 7.95
C TYR A 94 -5.58 18.02 6.55
N SER A 95 -5.10 19.25 6.38
CA SER A 95 -4.93 19.86 5.06
C SER A 95 -3.85 19.12 4.25
N LYS A 96 -2.75 18.73 4.89
CA LYS A 96 -1.73 17.89 4.25
C LYS A 96 -2.25 16.48 3.97
N VAL A 97 -3.05 15.91 4.86
CA VAL A 97 -3.72 14.63 4.63
C VAL A 97 -4.60 14.69 3.38
N GLU A 98 -5.39 15.77 3.22
CA GLU A 98 -6.21 16.01 2.03
C GLU A 98 -5.36 16.09 0.77
N GLN A 99 -4.25 16.81 0.81
CA GLN A 99 -3.33 16.95 -0.33
C GLN A 99 -2.72 15.59 -0.73
N VAL A 100 -2.22 14.82 0.23
CA VAL A 100 -1.67 13.48 -0.02
C VAL A 100 -2.76 12.54 -0.55
N GLY A 101 -3.94 12.53 0.07
CA GLY A 101 -5.07 11.74 -0.38
C GLY A 101 -5.52 12.10 -1.79
N THR A 102 -5.53 13.38 -2.14
CA THR A 102 -5.86 13.87 -3.48
C THR A 102 -4.86 13.35 -4.53
N ILE A 103 -3.55 13.43 -4.23
CA ILE A 103 -2.52 12.95 -5.13
C ILE A 103 -2.62 11.43 -5.31
N SER A 104 -2.76 10.67 -4.22
CA SER A 104 -2.90 9.21 -4.27
C SER A 104 -4.17 8.76 -4.99
N ALA A 105 -5.24 9.55 -4.91
CA ALA A 105 -6.47 9.36 -5.67
C ALA A 105 -6.38 9.88 -7.13
N ASN A 106 -5.18 10.10 -7.65
CA ASN A 106 -4.92 10.59 -9.00
C ASN A 106 -5.55 11.97 -9.29
N ASN A 107 -5.31 12.91 -8.37
CA ASN A 107 -5.81 14.29 -8.38
C ASN A 107 -7.34 14.42 -8.20
N ASP A 108 -7.99 13.45 -7.58
CA ASP A 108 -9.38 13.55 -7.19
C ASP A 108 -9.51 14.23 -5.81
N ALA A 109 -9.82 15.53 -5.82
CA ALA A 109 -9.95 16.34 -4.62
C ALA A 109 -11.15 15.92 -3.75
N PHE A 110 -12.19 15.32 -4.34
CA PHE A 110 -13.34 14.82 -3.59
C PHE A 110 -12.93 13.65 -2.70
N ILE A 111 -12.16 12.71 -3.26
CA ILE A 111 -11.64 11.55 -2.50
C ILE A 111 -10.65 12.02 -1.43
N GLY A 112 -9.73 12.94 -1.78
CA GLY A 112 -8.78 13.50 -0.83
C GLY A 112 -9.45 14.13 0.38
N LYS A 113 -10.48 14.93 0.16
CA LYS A 113 -11.27 15.54 1.22
C LYS A 113 -12.02 14.51 2.06
N LEU A 114 -12.61 13.50 1.42
CA LEU A 114 -13.32 12.42 2.10
C LEU A 114 -12.40 11.65 3.07
N ILE A 115 -11.17 11.37 2.63
CA ILE A 115 -10.14 10.73 3.46
C ILE A 115 -9.73 11.63 4.63
N ALA A 116 -9.49 12.93 4.38
CA ALA A 116 -9.14 13.88 5.43
C ALA A 116 -10.25 14.02 6.48
N ASP A 117 -11.50 14.10 6.05
CA ASP A 117 -12.68 14.14 6.92
C ASP A 117 -12.79 12.84 7.77
N ALA A 118 -12.54 11.67 7.16
CA ALA A 118 -12.52 10.40 7.88
C ALA A 118 -11.38 10.37 8.92
N MET A 119 -10.16 10.76 8.52
CA MET A 119 -8.99 10.82 9.43
C MET A 119 -9.22 11.77 10.59
N SER A 120 -9.87 12.91 10.38
CA SER A 120 -10.18 13.86 11.46
C SER A 120 -11.07 13.27 12.54
N LYS A 121 -11.95 12.32 12.17
CA LYS A 121 -12.86 11.63 13.09
C LYS A 121 -12.20 10.47 13.83
N VAL A 122 -11.41 9.65 13.13
CA VAL A 122 -10.77 8.46 13.70
C VAL A 122 -9.40 8.74 14.32
N LYS A 123 -8.82 9.93 14.07
CA LYS A 123 -7.49 10.36 14.50
C LYS A 123 -6.36 9.46 13.97
N LYS A 124 -5.14 9.70 14.46
CA LYS A 124 -3.91 9.05 13.97
C LYS A 124 -3.89 7.52 14.15
N GLU A 125 -4.58 7.01 15.13
CA GLU A 125 -4.60 5.57 15.47
C GLU A 125 -5.80 4.84 14.84
N GLY A 126 -6.67 5.55 14.15
CA GLY A 126 -7.82 4.97 13.48
C GLY A 126 -7.44 4.25 12.19
N VAL A 127 -8.20 3.23 11.87
CA VAL A 127 -8.06 2.48 10.61
C VAL A 127 -9.16 2.92 9.66
N ILE A 128 -8.77 3.25 8.42
CA ILE A 128 -9.69 3.54 7.34
C ILE A 128 -9.70 2.35 6.39
N THR A 129 -10.88 1.78 6.17
CA THR A 129 -11.11 0.74 5.16
C THR A 129 -11.95 1.31 4.04
N VAL A 130 -11.70 0.87 2.82
CA VAL A 130 -12.46 1.24 1.63
C VAL A 130 -13.18 -0.01 1.13
N GLU A 131 -14.50 0.07 1.04
CA GLU A 131 -15.35 -1.03 0.59
C GLU A 131 -16.26 -0.55 -0.55
N GLU A 132 -16.65 -1.47 -1.42
CA GLU A 132 -17.61 -1.19 -2.46
C GLU A 132 -19.00 -0.97 -1.85
N ALA A 133 -19.60 0.18 -2.12
CA ALA A 133 -20.92 0.50 -1.62
C ALA A 133 -22.00 -0.32 -2.35
N LYS A 134 -23.02 -0.78 -1.62
CA LYS A 134 -24.19 -1.42 -2.22
C LYS A 134 -25.10 -0.44 -3.00
N GLY A 135 -24.93 0.86 -2.77
CA GLY A 135 -25.67 1.95 -3.41
C GLY A 135 -24.80 2.76 -4.38
N THR A 136 -25.37 3.80 -4.95
CA THR A 136 -24.69 4.73 -5.89
C THR A 136 -24.01 5.91 -5.20
N ALA A 137 -24.25 6.10 -3.91
CA ALA A 137 -23.68 7.20 -3.13
C ALA A 137 -22.44 6.75 -2.37
N THR A 138 -21.42 7.61 -2.36
CA THR A 138 -20.24 7.42 -1.51
C THR A 138 -20.54 7.91 -0.10
N GLU A 139 -20.38 7.06 0.89
CA GLU A 139 -20.66 7.36 2.29
C GLU A 139 -19.43 7.12 3.16
N VAL A 140 -19.24 7.97 4.17
CA VAL A 140 -18.27 7.75 5.25
C VAL A 140 -19.00 7.26 6.48
N LYS A 141 -18.77 6.02 6.87
CA LYS A 141 -19.32 5.45 8.09
C LYS A 141 -18.23 5.34 9.15
N VAL A 142 -18.42 6.03 10.26
CA VAL A 142 -17.52 5.95 11.40
C VAL A 142 -18.10 4.97 12.39
N VAL A 143 -17.30 4.01 12.83
CA VAL A 143 -17.62 3.05 13.89
C VAL A 143 -16.61 3.22 15.01
N GLU A 144 -17.09 3.15 16.24
CA GLU A 144 -16.21 3.13 17.42
C GLU A 144 -15.67 1.71 17.58
N GLY A 145 -14.35 1.55 17.59
CA GLY A 145 -13.69 0.27 17.68
C GLY A 145 -12.93 -0.14 16.43
N MET A 146 -12.70 -1.44 16.28
CA MET A 146 -12.06 -2.04 15.11
C MET A 146 -12.97 -3.06 14.47
N GLN A 147 -12.98 -3.10 13.14
CA GLN A 147 -13.64 -4.12 12.36
C GLN A 147 -12.59 -5.07 11.77
N PHE A 148 -12.84 -6.36 11.89
CA PHE A 148 -12.00 -7.42 11.33
C PHE A 148 -12.81 -8.22 10.31
N ASP A 149 -12.15 -8.68 9.24
CA ASP A 149 -12.78 -9.50 8.21
C ASP A 149 -13.10 -10.93 8.67
N ARG A 150 -12.51 -11.34 9.80
CA ARG A 150 -12.74 -12.65 10.41
C ARG A 150 -13.47 -12.49 11.73
N GLY A 151 -14.57 -13.21 11.85
CA GLY A 151 -15.33 -13.29 13.08
C GLY A 151 -14.91 -14.47 13.97
N TYR A 152 -15.87 -15.10 14.64
CA TYR A 152 -15.64 -16.24 15.52
C TYR A 152 -15.10 -17.47 14.77
N ILE A 153 -14.29 -18.26 15.45
CA ILE A 153 -13.62 -19.45 14.87
C ILE A 153 -14.65 -20.56 14.50
N SER A 154 -15.74 -20.66 15.25
CA SER A 154 -16.74 -21.70 15.06
C SER A 154 -18.15 -21.17 15.25
N PRO A 155 -19.13 -21.64 14.47
CA PRO A 155 -20.54 -21.29 14.65
C PRO A 155 -21.09 -21.59 16.05
N TYR A 156 -20.47 -22.48 16.81
CA TYR A 156 -20.85 -22.77 18.20
C TYR A 156 -20.63 -21.60 19.16
N PHE A 157 -19.85 -20.59 18.78
CA PHE A 157 -19.63 -19.38 19.58
C PHE A 157 -20.70 -18.29 19.36
N MET A 158 -21.71 -18.53 18.53
CA MET A 158 -22.82 -17.61 18.37
C MET A 158 -23.61 -17.45 19.65
N THR A 159 -23.83 -16.20 20.04
CA THR A 159 -24.72 -15.86 21.18
C THR A 159 -26.15 -15.61 20.70
N ASN A 160 -26.34 -15.24 19.44
CA ASN A 160 -27.61 -15.02 18.80
C ASN A 160 -27.71 -15.80 17.48
N PRO A 161 -28.34 -17.00 17.46
CA PRO A 161 -28.46 -17.81 16.28
C PRO A 161 -29.31 -17.19 15.16
N ASP A 162 -30.32 -16.40 15.49
CA ASP A 162 -31.24 -15.80 14.52
C ASP A 162 -30.55 -14.76 13.65
N LYS A 163 -29.61 -14.02 14.23
CA LYS A 163 -28.80 -13.01 13.52
C LYS A 163 -27.42 -13.52 13.12
N MET A 164 -27.05 -14.71 13.51
CA MET A 164 -25.71 -15.29 13.33
C MET A 164 -24.60 -14.39 13.89
N GLU A 165 -24.81 -13.86 15.08
CA GLU A 165 -23.92 -12.92 15.76
C GLU A 165 -23.39 -13.52 17.07
N ALA A 166 -22.13 -13.16 17.41
CA ALA A 166 -21.58 -13.35 18.73
C ALA A 166 -21.38 -11.96 19.37
N VAL A 167 -22.24 -11.62 20.31
CA VAL A 167 -22.20 -10.33 21.02
C VAL A 167 -21.73 -10.57 22.45
N LEU A 168 -20.68 -9.88 22.86
CA LEU A 168 -20.12 -9.94 24.20
C LEU A 168 -20.09 -8.52 24.78
N ASP A 169 -20.82 -8.29 25.85
CA ASP A 169 -20.86 -7.00 26.52
C ASP A 169 -19.67 -6.87 27.48
N THR A 170 -18.91 -5.77 27.32
CA THR A 170 -17.72 -5.47 28.15
C THR A 170 -16.73 -6.63 28.32
N PRO A 171 -16.31 -7.29 27.25
CA PRO A 171 -15.43 -8.46 27.35
C PRO A 171 -14.00 -8.06 27.70
N TYR A 172 -13.29 -8.94 28.41
CA TYR A 172 -11.84 -8.87 28.50
C TYR A 172 -11.24 -9.44 27.21
N ILE A 173 -10.34 -8.67 26.58
CA ILE A 173 -9.71 -9.05 25.31
C ILE A 173 -8.26 -9.48 25.59
N LEU A 174 -7.93 -10.73 25.23
CA LEU A 174 -6.56 -11.23 25.20
C LEU A 174 -6.07 -11.29 23.76
N ILE A 175 -5.00 -10.55 23.46
CA ILE A 175 -4.34 -10.58 22.15
C ILE A 175 -3.07 -11.41 22.30
N THR A 176 -2.94 -12.46 21.47
CA THR A 176 -1.77 -13.36 21.49
C THR A 176 -1.49 -13.89 20.08
N ASP A 177 -0.22 -14.09 19.79
CA ASP A 177 0.28 -14.75 18.59
C ASP A 177 0.38 -16.27 18.76
N LYS A 178 0.21 -16.76 19.99
CA LYS A 178 0.27 -18.19 20.31
C LYS A 178 -1.10 -18.84 20.14
N LYS A 179 -1.08 -20.05 19.63
CA LYS A 179 -2.25 -20.91 19.60
C LYS A 179 -2.59 -21.33 21.04
N ILE A 180 -3.81 -21.06 21.45
CA ILE A 180 -4.37 -21.43 22.75
C ILE A 180 -5.19 -22.72 22.61
#